data_3df93c6b42a0b2a3524a94a210cf3d3b
#
_entry.id   3df93c6b42a0b2a3524a94a210cf3d3b
#
_cell.length_a   1.000
_cell.length_b   1.000
_cell.length_c   1.000
_cell.angle_alpha   90.00
_cell.angle_beta   90.00
_cell.angle_gamma   90.00
#
_symmetry.space_group_name_H-M   'P 1'
#
loop_
_entity.id
_entity.type
_entity.pdbx_description
1 polymer ?
#
loop_
_entity_poly.entity_id
_entity_poly.type
_entity_poly.pdbx_seq_one_letter_code
_entity_poly.pdbx_strand_id
1 'polypeptide(L)'
;MDRTTYGLDIAKNVMQLHWVDGETGEIGRKKLARARLGEFFAQRQPARQVRAFVRSNKDDAADARAIWLAAQHSDIRRAPVKTIEQQAVMSLHRARSHWVSVRTATINMLRSLLYEFGVVLPGGKKAALKTMGVKRAEIDDQLSPLMRRLADLQLETLKEVERSIDRLEAEIAGQQRRIDQARVLREVPGIGVLGATALAATLGDASGWRSGREFAASLGLVPAHSGTGGKTRIGHLSKRGDPYLRTLLIHGARSVIAHAKVMPVWLEQLLRRRPPNVAVVALANKMARTAWALVAHGRVYRSEWKSTPPSGCGAQAQAA
;
A
#
# COMPACT_ATOMS: atom_id res chain seq x y z
N MET A 1 -10.45 2.79 -36.20
CA MET A 1 -10.04 3.23 -34.83
C MET A 1 -8.53 3.06 -34.78
N ASP A 2 -7.84 4.14 -34.67
CA ASP A 2 -6.38 4.19 -34.55
C ASP A 2 -5.90 3.36 -33.36
N ARG A 3 -5.13 2.30 -33.61
CA ARG A 3 -4.62 1.38 -32.58
C ARG A 3 -3.18 1.66 -32.18
N THR A 4 -2.70 2.88 -32.41
CA THR A 4 -1.35 3.26 -32.04
C THR A 4 -1.16 3.21 -30.53
N THR A 5 -0.20 2.43 -30.06
CA THR A 5 0.12 2.26 -28.64
C THR A 5 1.39 3.02 -28.31
N TYR A 6 1.37 3.77 -27.22
CA TYR A 6 2.49 4.60 -26.78
C TYR A 6 3.10 4.05 -25.49
N GLY A 7 4.42 3.91 -25.45
CA GLY A 7 5.21 3.71 -24.24
C GLY A 7 5.73 5.06 -23.75
N LEU A 8 5.49 5.38 -22.48
CA LEU A 8 5.92 6.62 -21.84
C LEU A 8 6.74 6.32 -20.59
N ASP A 9 7.96 6.81 -20.55
CA ASP A 9 8.73 6.93 -19.32
C ASP A 9 8.64 8.36 -18.77
N ILE A 10 8.35 8.47 -17.46
CA ILE A 10 8.05 9.74 -16.79
C ILE A 10 9.24 10.19 -15.94
N ALA A 11 10.04 11.12 -16.48
CA ALA A 11 11.09 11.78 -15.73
C ALA A 11 10.63 13.15 -15.18
N LYS A 12 11.47 13.80 -14.36
CA LYS A 12 11.11 15.03 -13.66
C LYS A 12 10.71 16.18 -14.60
N ASN A 13 11.45 16.39 -15.68
CA ASN A 13 11.29 17.54 -16.58
C ASN A 13 11.00 17.15 -18.03
N VAL A 14 11.49 16.02 -18.49
CA VAL A 14 11.40 15.55 -19.88
C VAL A 14 10.90 14.12 -19.90
N MET A 15 9.88 13.85 -20.70
CA MET A 15 9.28 12.55 -20.89
C MET A 15 9.79 11.90 -22.18
N GLN A 16 10.10 10.61 -22.15
CA GLN A 16 10.46 9.84 -23.33
C GLN A 16 9.24 9.07 -23.83
N LEU A 17 8.95 9.20 -25.12
CA LEU A 17 7.88 8.45 -25.78
C LEU A 17 8.46 7.51 -26.82
N HIS A 18 7.83 6.35 -26.92
CA HIS A 18 8.06 5.37 -27.97
C HIS A 18 6.70 4.85 -28.45
N TRP A 19 6.48 4.82 -29.76
CA TRP A 19 5.28 4.24 -30.34
C TRP A 19 5.58 3.56 -31.68
N VAL A 20 4.67 2.72 -32.11
CA VAL A 20 4.61 2.23 -33.48
C VAL A 20 3.25 2.62 -34.03
N ASP A 21 3.26 3.30 -35.15
CA ASP A 21 2.04 3.68 -35.85
C ASP A 21 1.26 2.43 -36.25
N GLY A 22 -0.04 2.40 -35.94
CA GLY A 22 -0.88 1.23 -36.15
C GLY A 22 -1.21 0.95 -37.61
N GLU A 23 -1.07 1.93 -38.50
CA GLU A 23 -1.36 1.82 -39.91
C GLU A 23 -0.11 1.63 -40.78
N THR A 24 0.94 2.42 -40.47
CA THR A 24 2.17 2.44 -41.27
C THR A 24 3.27 1.51 -40.75
N GLY A 25 3.19 1.09 -39.46
CA GLY A 25 4.24 0.34 -38.79
C GLY A 25 5.48 1.17 -38.45
N GLU A 26 5.47 2.48 -38.67
CA GLU A 26 6.60 3.35 -38.43
C GLU A 26 6.87 3.53 -36.92
N ILE A 27 8.14 3.44 -36.54
CA ILE A 27 8.59 3.61 -35.15
C ILE A 27 8.85 5.08 -34.85
N GLY A 28 8.03 5.68 -34.00
CA GLY A 28 8.21 7.04 -33.51
C GLY A 28 8.87 7.10 -32.13
N ARG A 29 9.73 8.12 -31.93
CA ARG A 29 10.34 8.46 -30.64
C ARG A 29 10.29 9.96 -30.45
N LYS A 30 9.88 10.42 -29.25
CA LYS A 30 9.78 11.84 -28.96
C LYS A 30 10.12 12.15 -27.51
N LYS A 31 10.83 13.25 -27.32
CA LYS A 31 11.00 13.87 -25.99
C LYS A 31 9.97 14.96 -25.84
N LEU A 32 9.21 14.96 -24.76
CA LEU A 32 8.19 15.98 -24.46
C LEU A 32 8.48 16.64 -23.12
N ALA A 33 8.31 17.95 -23.05
CA ALA A 33 8.28 18.66 -21.78
C ALA A 33 7.02 18.28 -21.01
N ARG A 34 7.11 18.20 -19.67
CA ARG A 34 6.01 17.80 -18.78
C ARG A 34 4.72 18.61 -19.01
N ALA A 35 4.83 19.90 -19.29
CA ALA A 35 3.68 20.78 -19.54
C ALA A 35 2.84 20.38 -20.78
N ARG A 36 3.46 19.72 -21.78
CA ARG A 36 2.77 19.28 -23.00
C ARG A 36 2.20 17.87 -22.93
N LEU A 37 2.39 17.17 -21.79
CA LEU A 37 1.98 15.78 -21.65
C LEU A 37 0.45 15.61 -21.59
N GLY A 38 -0.25 16.54 -20.94
CA GLY A 38 -1.71 16.52 -20.80
C GLY A 38 -2.42 16.60 -22.15
N GLU A 39 -1.93 17.46 -23.04
CA GLU A 39 -2.44 17.60 -24.40
C GLU A 39 -2.22 16.32 -25.23
N PHE A 40 -1.09 15.65 -24.99
CA PHE A 40 -0.73 14.45 -25.75
C PHE A 40 -1.46 13.18 -25.28
N PHE A 41 -1.85 13.08 -24.01
CA PHE A 41 -2.43 11.86 -23.42
C PHE A 41 -3.87 11.98 -22.91
N ALA A 42 -4.62 13.01 -23.24
CA ALA A 42 -6.00 13.23 -22.78
C ALA A 42 -6.95 12.01 -22.94
N GLN A 43 -6.54 10.94 -23.62
CA GLN A 43 -7.37 9.76 -23.91
C GLN A 43 -6.69 8.37 -23.75
N ARG A 44 -5.59 8.23 -22.96
CA ARG A 44 -4.78 6.98 -22.99
C ARG A 44 -4.40 6.42 -21.61
N GLN A 45 -4.51 5.08 -21.40
CA GLN A 45 -4.28 4.37 -20.13
C GLN A 45 -2.91 3.66 -20.04
N PRO A 46 -2.17 3.69 -18.90
CA PRO A 46 -0.84 3.09 -18.75
C PRO A 46 -0.84 1.58 -18.44
N ALA A 47 0.25 0.86 -18.76
CA ALA A 47 0.45 -0.57 -18.48
C ALA A 47 0.98 -0.84 -17.07
N ARG A 48 0.65 -2.00 -16.46
CA ARG A 48 0.96 -2.36 -15.06
C ARG A 48 2.30 -3.04 -14.82
N GLN A 49 2.83 -3.80 -15.78
CA GLN A 49 4.05 -4.60 -15.62
C GLN A 49 5.01 -4.39 -16.77
N VAL A 50 6.13 -3.75 -16.52
CA VAL A 50 7.10 -3.35 -17.54
C VAL A 50 8.46 -4.00 -17.34
N ARG A 51 8.84 -4.34 -16.10
CA ARG A 51 10.20 -4.78 -15.75
C ARG A 51 10.71 -5.99 -16.52
N ALA A 52 9.84 -6.91 -16.91
CA ALA A 52 10.20 -8.09 -17.70
C ALA A 52 10.69 -7.78 -19.13
N PHE A 53 10.41 -6.57 -19.62
CA PHE A 53 10.74 -6.12 -20.98
C PHE A 53 11.99 -5.24 -21.05
N VAL A 54 12.58 -4.90 -19.91
CA VAL A 54 13.84 -4.14 -19.82
C VAL A 54 15.02 -5.09 -20.04
N ARG A 55 15.80 -4.86 -21.09
CA ARG A 55 16.88 -5.80 -21.54
C ARG A 55 18.27 -5.48 -21.02
N SER A 56 18.53 -4.28 -20.51
CA SER A 56 19.88 -3.83 -20.14
C SER A 56 19.87 -2.75 -19.05
N ASN A 57 20.96 -2.01 -18.93
CA ASN A 57 21.14 -0.92 -17.99
C ASN A 57 20.01 0.12 -18.09
N LYS A 58 19.75 0.82 -16.99
CA LYS A 58 18.69 1.82 -16.88
C LYS A 58 18.93 2.93 -17.89
N ASP A 59 18.02 3.00 -18.88
CA ASP A 59 17.95 4.04 -19.91
C ASP A 59 16.48 4.37 -20.13
N ASP A 60 16.13 5.63 -20.06
CA ASP A 60 14.75 6.13 -20.19
C ASP A 60 14.13 5.74 -21.55
N ALA A 61 14.93 5.66 -22.62
CA ALA A 61 14.45 5.23 -23.93
C ALA A 61 14.15 3.71 -23.95
N ALA A 62 14.98 2.91 -23.26
CA ALA A 62 14.74 1.48 -23.10
C ALA A 62 13.52 1.20 -22.22
N ASP A 63 13.30 1.99 -21.18
CA ASP A 63 12.12 1.92 -20.31
C ASP A 63 10.84 2.29 -21.08
N ALA A 64 10.86 3.35 -21.90
CA ALA A 64 9.71 3.71 -22.75
C ALA A 64 9.38 2.60 -23.76
N ARG A 65 10.40 1.98 -24.37
CA ARG A 65 10.22 0.83 -25.27
C ARG A 65 9.66 -0.38 -24.51
N ALA A 66 10.14 -0.66 -23.31
CA ALA A 66 9.64 -1.76 -22.49
C ALA A 66 8.16 -1.57 -22.11
N ILE A 67 7.74 -0.33 -21.80
CA ILE A 67 6.34 0.04 -21.55
C ILE A 67 5.50 -0.22 -22.81
N TRP A 68 5.99 0.19 -23.97
CA TRP A 68 5.30 -0.05 -25.23
C TRP A 68 5.14 -1.55 -25.51
N LEU A 69 6.20 -2.35 -25.38
CA LEU A 69 6.14 -3.81 -25.53
C LEU A 69 5.14 -4.44 -24.54
N ALA A 70 5.17 -4.03 -23.28
CA ALA A 70 4.23 -4.50 -22.27
C ALA A 70 2.77 -4.17 -22.64
N ALA A 71 2.52 -3.02 -23.24
CA ALA A 71 1.19 -2.60 -23.65
C ALA A 71 0.62 -3.39 -24.84
N GLN A 72 1.48 -4.04 -25.64
CA GLN A 72 1.06 -4.91 -26.74
C GLN A 72 0.59 -6.31 -26.26
N HIS A 73 1.00 -6.73 -25.06
CA HIS A 73 0.61 -8.03 -24.55
C HIS A 73 -0.82 -8.00 -23.98
N SER A 74 -1.70 -8.82 -24.53
CA SER A 74 -3.09 -8.96 -24.09
C SER A 74 -3.23 -9.41 -22.63
N ASP A 75 -2.25 -10.18 -22.14
CA ASP A 75 -2.25 -10.69 -20.77
C ASP A 75 -1.83 -9.64 -19.72
N ILE A 76 -1.22 -8.54 -20.17
CA ILE A 76 -0.81 -7.45 -19.27
C ILE A 76 -1.95 -6.47 -19.10
N ARG A 77 -2.49 -6.45 -17.88
CA ARG A 77 -3.56 -5.53 -17.55
C ARG A 77 -3.06 -4.11 -17.37
N ARG A 78 -3.80 -3.19 -17.93
CA ARG A 78 -3.61 -1.77 -17.71
C ARG A 78 -4.03 -1.40 -16.28
N ALA A 79 -3.26 -0.55 -15.62
CA ALA A 79 -3.66 0.03 -14.33
C ALA A 79 -4.76 1.06 -14.58
N PRO A 80 -5.86 1.08 -13.80
CA PRO A 80 -6.84 2.14 -13.89
C PRO A 80 -6.17 3.47 -13.53
N VAL A 81 -6.48 4.50 -14.30
CA VAL A 81 -6.00 5.86 -14.01
C VAL A 81 -6.79 6.38 -12.81
N LYS A 82 -6.08 6.83 -11.79
CA LYS A 82 -6.71 7.44 -10.62
C LYS A 82 -7.23 8.83 -10.96
N THR A 83 -8.38 9.20 -10.44
CA THR A 83 -8.89 10.57 -10.51
C THR A 83 -7.98 11.53 -9.72
N ILE A 84 -8.14 12.82 -9.92
CA ILE A 84 -7.39 13.86 -9.18
C ILE A 84 -7.66 13.71 -7.68
N GLU A 85 -8.89 13.46 -7.29
CA GLU A 85 -9.30 13.27 -5.90
C GLU A 85 -8.64 12.02 -5.29
N GLN A 86 -8.62 10.89 -6.00
CA GLN A 86 -7.94 9.68 -5.56
C GLN A 86 -6.43 9.89 -5.39
N GLN A 87 -5.82 10.66 -6.32
CA GLN A 87 -4.41 11.03 -6.23
C GLN A 87 -4.15 11.94 -5.02
N ALA A 88 -5.03 12.91 -4.76
CA ALA A 88 -4.95 13.81 -3.62
C ALA A 88 -5.02 13.03 -2.30
N VAL A 89 -6.00 12.12 -2.15
CA VAL A 89 -6.12 11.24 -0.97
C VAL A 89 -4.85 10.41 -0.77
N MET A 90 -4.33 9.78 -1.82
CA MET A 90 -3.08 9.01 -1.72
C MET A 90 -1.87 9.89 -1.39
N SER A 91 -1.88 11.17 -1.77
CA SER A 91 -0.83 12.12 -1.40
C SER A 91 -0.87 12.48 0.08
N LEU A 92 -2.07 12.61 0.69
CA LEU A 92 -2.21 12.74 2.15
C LEU A 92 -1.60 11.54 2.89
N HIS A 93 -1.87 10.32 2.41
CA HIS A 93 -1.29 9.11 3.00
C HIS A 93 0.24 9.07 2.88
N ARG A 94 0.80 9.50 1.74
CA ARG A 94 2.26 9.57 1.55
C ARG A 94 2.88 10.62 2.47
N ALA A 95 2.29 11.80 2.56
CA ALA A 95 2.74 12.87 3.47
C ALA A 95 2.72 12.39 4.92
N ARG A 96 1.62 11.76 5.35
CA ARG A 96 1.53 11.17 6.68
C ARG A 96 2.63 10.12 6.92
N SER A 97 2.85 9.21 5.98
CA SER A 97 3.90 8.18 6.10
C SER A 97 5.28 8.79 6.21
N HIS A 98 5.56 9.85 5.46
CA HIS A 98 6.80 10.62 5.56
C HIS A 98 6.98 11.18 6.97
N TRP A 99 6.00 11.89 7.52
CA TRP A 99 6.08 12.46 8.86
C TRP A 99 6.21 11.40 9.97
N VAL A 100 5.55 10.25 9.82
CA VAL A 100 5.73 9.10 10.74
C VAL A 100 7.18 8.58 10.68
N SER A 101 7.81 8.57 9.52
CA SER A 101 9.23 8.19 9.38
C SER A 101 10.15 9.23 10.02
N VAL A 102 9.89 10.52 9.79
CA VAL A 102 10.64 11.63 10.43
C VAL A 102 10.52 11.53 11.95
N ARG A 103 9.32 11.34 12.49
CA ARG A 103 9.07 11.11 13.92
C ARG A 103 9.96 10.00 14.49
N THR A 104 9.98 8.86 13.78
CA THR A 104 10.76 7.69 14.23
C THR A 104 12.26 8.00 14.20
N ALA A 105 12.74 8.67 13.15
CA ALA A 105 14.12 9.09 13.03
C ALA A 105 14.51 10.07 14.14
N THR A 106 13.67 11.08 14.42
CA THR A 106 13.89 12.08 15.48
C THR A 106 13.98 11.44 16.87
N ILE A 107 13.07 10.47 17.18
CA ILE A 107 13.11 9.75 18.45
C ILE A 107 14.38 8.90 18.56
N ASN A 108 14.78 8.22 17.50
CA ASN A 108 15.98 7.40 17.48
C ASN A 108 17.25 8.27 17.61
N MET A 109 17.27 9.44 16.97
CA MET A 109 18.33 10.41 17.10
C MET A 109 18.45 10.90 18.55
N LEU A 110 17.34 11.31 19.18
CA LEU A 110 17.31 11.71 20.58
C LEU A 110 17.84 10.60 21.51
N ARG A 111 17.41 9.36 21.27
CA ARG A 111 17.87 8.19 22.05
C ARG A 111 19.36 7.95 21.89
N SER A 112 19.88 8.05 20.67
CA SER A 112 21.30 7.88 20.39
C SER A 112 22.14 8.95 21.08
N LEU A 113 21.73 10.21 20.97
CA LEU A 113 22.42 11.33 21.63
C LEU A 113 22.47 11.17 23.15
N LEU A 114 21.35 10.80 23.76
CA LEU A 114 21.29 10.61 25.21
C LEU A 114 22.08 9.39 25.70
N TYR A 115 22.12 8.33 24.85
CA TYR A 115 22.87 7.11 25.16
C TYR A 115 24.37 7.36 25.31
N GLU A 116 24.96 8.28 24.54
CA GLU A 116 26.35 8.70 24.64
C GLU A 116 26.68 9.29 26.03
N PHE A 117 25.70 9.81 26.77
CA PHE A 117 25.81 10.38 28.10
C PHE A 117 25.29 9.44 29.21
N GLY A 118 25.12 8.14 28.88
CA GLY A 118 24.68 7.14 29.85
C GLY A 118 23.16 7.12 30.10
N VAL A 119 22.38 7.98 29.43
CA VAL A 119 20.93 8.05 29.60
C VAL A 119 20.24 7.08 28.63
N VAL A 120 19.67 6.00 29.15
CA VAL A 120 18.98 4.97 28.38
C VAL A 120 17.47 5.22 28.40
N LEU A 121 16.90 5.59 27.25
CA LEU A 121 15.45 5.71 27.10
C LEU A 121 14.82 4.36 26.68
N PRO A 122 13.66 3.99 27.25
CA PRO A 122 12.98 2.75 26.93
C PRO A 122 12.50 2.70 25.46
N GLY A 123 12.22 1.49 24.96
CA GLY A 123 11.71 1.26 23.61
C GLY A 123 10.31 1.83 23.41
N GLY A 124 10.07 2.34 22.18
CA GLY A 124 8.78 2.93 21.78
C GLY A 124 8.57 4.38 22.17
N LYS A 125 7.81 5.10 21.35
CA LYS A 125 7.56 6.56 21.51
C LYS A 125 7.02 6.94 22.88
N LYS A 126 5.91 6.30 23.27
CA LYS A 126 5.20 6.67 24.52
C LYS A 126 6.08 6.51 25.75
N ALA A 127 6.81 5.39 25.84
CA ALA A 127 7.68 5.11 26.97
C ALA A 127 8.87 6.09 27.01
N ALA A 128 9.52 6.33 25.87
CA ALA A 128 10.63 7.28 25.79
C ALA A 128 10.22 8.69 26.20
N LEU A 129 9.11 9.23 25.65
CA LEU A 129 8.63 10.57 25.99
C LEU A 129 8.15 10.69 27.45
N LYS A 130 7.50 9.63 27.97
CA LYS A 130 7.11 9.60 29.40
C LYS A 130 8.35 9.67 30.30
N THR A 131 9.39 8.87 29.98
CA THR A 131 10.64 8.89 30.75
C THR A 131 11.33 10.25 30.68
N MET A 132 11.39 10.86 29.47
CA MET A 132 11.92 12.22 29.32
C MET A 132 11.15 13.24 30.13
N GLY A 133 9.82 13.15 30.25
CA GLY A 133 9.02 14.08 31.05
C GLY A 133 9.19 13.85 32.56
N VAL A 134 9.17 12.59 33.03
CA VAL A 134 9.21 12.25 34.45
C VAL A 134 10.61 12.42 35.03
N LYS A 135 11.65 12.04 34.27
CA LYS A 135 13.06 12.06 34.74
C LYS A 135 13.85 13.23 34.16
N ARG A 136 13.17 14.31 33.78
CA ARG A 136 13.82 15.45 33.11
C ARG A 136 14.96 16.03 33.92
N ALA A 137 14.78 16.30 35.22
CA ALA A 137 15.80 16.87 36.08
C ALA A 137 17.02 15.94 36.23
N GLU A 138 16.79 14.65 36.49
CA GLU A 138 17.86 13.64 36.57
C GLU A 138 18.69 13.53 35.28
N ILE A 139 18.01 13.64 34.13
CA ILE A 139 18.65 13.60 32.80
C ILE A 139 19.45 14.88 32.57
N ASP A 140 18.88 16.04 32.90
CA ASP A 140 19.54 17.32 32.72
C ASP A 140 20.81 17.44 33.55
N ASP A 141 20.84 16.87 34.77
CA ASP A 141 22.03 16.87 35.63
C ASP A 141 23.20 16.07 35.03
N GLN A 142 22.92 15.09 34.19
CA GLN A 142 23.92 14.29 33.46
C GLN A 142 24.40 14.94 32.17
N LEU A 143 23.70 15.97 31.66
CA LEU A 143 23.97 16.59 30.39
C LEU A 143 24.66 17.93 30.49
N SER A 144 25.62 18.20 29.61
CA SER A 144 26.18 19.53 29.45
C SER A 144 25.11 20.53 28.98
N PRO A 145 25.29 21.85 29.21
CA PRO A 145 24.36 22.87 28.74
C PRO A 145 24.10 22.81 27.19
N LEU A 146 25.11 22.44 26.44
CA LEU A 146 24.97 22.25 24.98
C LEU A 146 24.04 21.08 24.66
N MET A 147 24.23 19.94 25.34
CA MET A 147 23.42 18.77 25.13
C MET A 147 21.97 18.91 25.56
N ARG A 148 21.72 19.67 26.64
CA ARG A 148 20.35 20.04 27.07
C ARG A 148 19.63 20.80 25.95
N ARG A 149 20.29 21.86 25.40
CA ARG A 149 19.70 22.61 24.27
C ARG A 149 19.44 21.76 23.05
N LEU A 150 20.35 20.82 22.73
CA LEU A 150 20.15 19.91 21.59
C LEU A 150 18.98 18.94 21.83
N ALA A 151 18.85 18.40 23.05
CA ALA A 151 17.72 17.56 23.43
C ALA A 151 16.39 18.34 23.35
N ASP A 152 16.36 19.59 23.81
CA ASP A 152 15.19 20.46 23.71
C ASP A 152 14.79 20.71 22.27
N LEU A 153 15.74 21.03 21.39
CA LEU A 153 15.50 21.19 19.96
C LEU A 153 14.87 19.94 19.32
N GLN A 154 15.36 18.74 19.70
CA GLN A 154 14.79 17.49 19.21
C GLN A 154 13.35 17.28 19.72
N LEU A 155 13.06 17.62 20.97
CA LEU A 155 11.72 17.53 21.56
C LEU A 155 10.75 18.53 20.93
N GLU A 156 11.20 19.75 20.63
CA GLU A 156 10.40 20.75 19.90
C GLU A 156 10.09 20.28 18.47
N THR A 157 11.11 19.81 17.75
CA THR A 157 10.94 19.22 16.42
C THR A 157 9.92 18.08 16.46
N LEU A 158 9.99 17.23 17.48
CA LEU A 158 9.04 16.12 17.63
C LEU A 158 7.60 16.61 17.83
N LYS A 159 7.39 17.68 18.62
CA LYS A 159 6.06 18.28 18.78
C LYS A 159 5.49 18.82 17.48
N GLU A 160 6.32 19.46 16.64
CA GLU A 160 5.88 19.95 15.33
C GLU A 160 5.52 18.81 14.38
N VAL A 161 6.34 17.76 14.38
CA VAL A 161 6.06 16.55 13.58
C VAL A 161 4.74 15.89 14.00
N GLU A 162 4.47 15.76 15.30
CA GLU A 162 3.21 15.23 15.82
C GLU A 162 2.02 16.09 15.38
N ARG A 163 2.09 17.42 15.50
CA ARG A 163 1.04 18.33 15.02
C ARG A 163 0.78 18.14 13.51
N SER A 164 1.83 17.94 12.73
CA SER A 164 1.72 17.71 11.30
C SER A 164 1.03 16.38 10.98
N ILE A 165 1.33 15.33 11.74
CA ILE A 165 0.66 14.02 11.62
C ILE A 165 -0.81 14.15 11.98
N ASP A 166 -1.14 14.82 13.11
CA ASP A 166 -2.52 14.98 13.58
C ASP A 166 -3.37 15.76 12.58
N ARG A 167 -2.84 16.81 11.96
CA ARG A 167 -3.52 17.57 10.89
C ARG A 167 -3.82 16.68 9.69
N LEU A 168 -2.86 15.88 9.24
CA LEU A 168 -3.06 14.96 8.11
C LEU A 168 -4.06 13.85 8.44
N GLU A 169 -4.02 13.33 9.66
CA GLU A 169 -5.00 12.32 10.10
C GLU A 169 -6.41 12.89 10.20
N ALA A 170 -6.56 14.14 10.65
CA ALA A 170 -7.84 14.84 10.66
C ALA A 170 -8.40 15.05 9.24
N GLU A 171 -7.52 15.44 8.28
CA GLU A 171 -7.92 15.57 6.87
C GLU A 171 -8.33 14.23 6.27
N ILE A 172 -7.55 13.17 6.50
CA ILE A 172 -7.89 11.81 6.04
C ILE A 172 -9.24 11.35 6.65
N ALA A 173 -9.49 11.67 7.91
CA ALA A 173 -10.79 11.37 8.55
C ALA A 173 -11.92 12.18 7.93
N GLY A 174 -11.66 13.42 7.52
CA GLY A 174 -12.60 14.23 6.72
C GLY A 174 -12.95 13.57 5.39
N GLN A 175 -11.94 13.11 4.66
CA GLN A 175 -12.12 12.40 3.40
C GLN A 175 -12.87 11.08 3.56
N GLN A 176 -12.62 10.33 4.65
CA GLN A 176 -13.34 9.09 4.94
C GLN A 176 -14.85 9.32 5.06
N ARG A 177 -15.28 10.44 5.64
CA ARG A 177 -16.72 10.78 5.76
C ARG A 177 -17.34 11.22 4.45
N ARG A 178 -16.57 11.80 3.52
CA ARG A 178 -17.03 12.31 2.22
C ARG A 178 -17.13 11.23 1.15
N ILE A 179 -16.23 10.24 1.18
CA ILE A 179 -16.13 9.20 0.17
C ILE A 179 -17.03 8.02 0.55
N ASP A 180 -18.08 7.77 -0.22
CA ASP A 180 -19.07 6.71 0.05
C ASP A 180 -18.43 5.33 0.18
N GLN A 181 -17.53 4.99 -0.74
CA GLN A 181 -16.80 3.73 -0.67
C GLN A 181 -15.97 3.60 0.63
N ALA A 182 -15.35 4.70 1.10
CA ALA A 182 -14.60 4.67 2.34
C ALA A 182 -15.52 4.51 3.57
N ARG A 183 -16.75 5.00 3.50
CA ARG A 183 -17.76 4.75 4.55
C ARG A 183 -18.11 3.28 4.63
N VAL A 184 -18.44 2.66 3.50
CA VAL A 184 -18.75 1.23 3.42
C VAL A 184 -17.56 0.35 3.86
N LEU A 185 -16.36 0.67 3.40
CA LEU A 185 -15.16 -0.09 3.75
C LEU A 185 -14.81 -0.01 5.25
N ARG A 186 -15.17 1.08 5.91
CA ARG A 186 -14.95 1.28 7.35
C ARG A 186 -15.77 0.31 8.23
N GLU A 187 -16.86 -0.25 7.71
CA GLU A 187 -17.68 -1.23 8.40
C GLU A 187 -17.01 -2.60 8.53
N VAL A 188 -16.01 -2.88 7.69
CA VAL A 188 -15.28 -4.16 7.74
C VAL A 188 -14.37 -4.19 8.97
N PRO A 189 -14.52 -5.19 9.87
CA PRO A 189 -13.66 -5.33 11.04
C PRO A 189 -12.18 -5.34 10.65
N GLY A 190 -11.38 -4.49 11.31
CA GLY A 190 -9.97 -4.30 11.03
C GLY A 190 -9.63 -3.27 9.94
N ILE A 191 -10.61 -2.76 9.20
CA ILE A 191 -10.38 -1.64 8.28
C ILE A 191 -10.69 -0.33 9.00
N GLY A 192 -9.63 0.34 9.48
CA GLY A 192 -9.73 1.66 10.11
C GLY A 192 -9.87 2.79 9.09
N VAL A 193 -9.92 4.05 9.57
CA VAL A 193 -10.02 5.26 8.74
C VAL A 193 -8.94 5.29 7.64
N LEU A 194 -7.69 5.03 8.01
CA LEU A 194 -6.56 4.99 7.06
C LEU A 194 -6.74 3.88 6.03
N GLY A 195 -7.15 2.68 6.47
CA GLY A 195 -7.38 1.55 5.56
C GLY A 195 -8.51 1.81 4.58
N ALA A 196 -9.63 2.36 5.06
CA ALA A 196 -10.82 2.62 4.26
C ALA A 196 -10.54 3.66 3.15
N THR A 197 -9.91 4.78 3.48
CA THR A 197 -9.59 5.83 2.50
C THR A 197 -8.54 5.40 1.50
N ALA A 198 -7.48 4.72 1.93
CA ALA A 198 -6.43 4.23 1.05
C ALA A 198 -6.95 3.12 0.11
N LEU A 199 -7.80 2.20 0.60
CA LEU A 199 -8.45 1.18 -0.22
C LEU A 199 -9.41 1.80 -1.23
N ALA A 200 -10.27 2.74 -0.82
CA ALA A 200 -11.19 3.43 -1.72
C ALA A 200 -10.44 4.15 -2.85
N ALA A 201 -9.39 4.91 -2.51
CA ALA A 201 -8.57 5.61 -3.49
C ALA A 201 -7.77 4.67 -4.41
N THR A 202 -7.51 3.43 -3.99
CA THR A 202 -6.79 2.44 -4.80
C THR A 202 -7.73 1.60 -5.66
N LEU A 203 -8.85 1.17 -5.11
CA LEU A 203 -9.84 0.35 -5.82
C LEU A 203 -10.55 1.14 -6.92
N GLY A 204 -10.87 2.42 -6.68
CA GLY A 204 -11.70 3.18 -7.60
C GLY A 204 -13.03 2.49 -7.81
N ASP A 205 -13.36 2.17 -9.05
CA ASP A 205 -14.55 1.40 -9.46
C ASP A 205 -14.33 -0.13 -9.39
N ALA A 206 -13.17 -0.57 -8.91
CA ALA A 206 -12.71 -1.95 -8.85
C ALA A 206 -12.53 -2.66 -10.21
N SER A 207 -12.78 -1.99 -11.34
CA SER A 207 -12.68 -2.55 -12.69
C SER A 207 -11.27 -3.06 -13.03
N GLY A 208 -10.26 -2.53 -12.36
CA GLY A 208 -8.85 -2.92 -12.50
C GLY A 208 -8.52 -4.36 -12.08
N TRP A 209 -9.46 -5.10 -11.46
CA TRP A 209 -9.25 -6.49 -10.99
C TRP A 209 -10.46 -7.36 -11.31
N ARG A 210 -10.23 -8.57 -11.85
CA ARG A 210 -11.32 -9.53 -12.19
C ARG A 210 -12.00 -10.10 -10.94
N SER A 211 -11.29 -10.12 -9.82
CA SER A 211 -11.77 -10.73 -8.59
C SER A 211 -11.04 -10.20 -7.34
N GLY A 212 -11.66 -10.37 -6.19
CA GLY A 212 -11.00 -10.08 -4.92
C GLY A 212 -9.74 -10.92 -4.67
N ARG A 213 -9.62 -12.12 -5.28
CA ARG A 213 -8.39 -12.92 -5.21
C ARG A 213 -7.25 -12.24 -5.95
N GLU A 214 -7.52 -11.71 -7.13
CA GLU A 214 -6.54 -10.95 -7.91
C GLU A 214 -6.13 -9.66 -7.20
N PHE A 215 -7.09 -8.95 -6.61
CA PHE A 215 -6.79 -7.76 -5.80
C PHE A 215 -5.90 -8.10 -4.60
N ALA A 216 -6.22 -9.13 -3.82
CA ALA A 216 -5.39 -9.56 -2.68
C ALA A 216 -3.98 -10.01 -3.14
N ALA A 217 -3.87 -10.66 -4.30
CA ALA A 217 -2.59 -11.04 -4.90
C ALA A 217 -1.78 -9.81 -5.33
N SER A 218 -2.43 -8.78 -5.89
CA SER A 218 -1.78 -7.51 -6.27
C SER A 218 -1.22 -6.73 -5.07
N LEU A 219 -1.73 -6.98 -3.86
CA LEU A 219 -1.21 -6.46 -2.61
C LEU A 219 -0.11 -7.34 -2.00
N GLY A 220 0.19 -8.49 -2.62
CA GLY A 220 1.15 -9.46 -2.13
C GLY A 220 0.72 -10.20 -0.87
N LEU A 221 -0.60 -10.34 -0.65
CA LEU A 221 -1.19 -11.07 0.48
C LEU A 221 -1.41 -12.56 0.17
N VAL A 222 -0.69 -13.11 -0.79
CA VAL A 222 -0.71 -14.51 -1.20
C VAL A 222 0.69 -15.12 -1.09
N PRO A 223 0.82 -16.44 -0.90
CA PRO A 223 2.10 -17.11 -0.96
C PRO A 223 2.76 -16.94 -2.34
N ALA A 224 4.08 -16.86 -2.36
CA ALA A 224 4.84 -16.99 -3.59
C ALA A 224 4.78 -18.46 -4.07
N HIS A 225 4.65 -18.64 -5.36
CA HIS A 225 4.69 -19.95 -5.99
C HIS A 225 5.97 -20.07 -6.81
N SER A 226 6.64 -21.19 -6.69
CA SER A 226 7.72 -21.61 -7.57
C SER A 226 7.52 -23.08 -7.91
N GLY A 227 7.90 -23.50 -9.11
CA GLY A 227 7.76 -24.89 -9.50
C GLY A 227 8.53 -25.20 -10.77
N THR A 228 8.96 -26.44 -10.88
CA THR A 228 9.59 -27.03 -12.08
C THR A 228 9.04 -28.43 -12.28
N GLY A 229 8.85 -28.85 -13.54
CA GLY A 229 8.43 -30.22 -13.84
C GLY A 229 7.11 -30.65 -13.22
N GLY A 230 6.10 -29.75 -13.14
CA GLY A 230 4.78 -30.06 -12.56
C GLY A 230 4.72 -30.02 -11.03
N LYS A 231 5.85 -29.89 -10.33
CA LYS A 231 5.88 -29.80 -8.85
C LYS A 231 5.82 -28.35 -8.40
N THR A 232 4.71 -27.95 -7.78
CA THR A 232 4.55 -26.60 -7.22
C THR A 232 5.04 -26.54 -5.79
N ARG A 233 5.92 -25.58 -5.48
CA ARG A 233 6.34 -25.24 -4.11
C ARG A 233 5.67 -23.94 -3.68
N ILE A 234 4.97 -24.00 -2.54
CA ILE A 234 4.38 -22.84 -1.90
C ILE A 234 5.42 -22.22 -0.96
N GLY A 235 5.83 -21.00 -1.26
CA GLY A 235 6.83 -20.25 -0.50
C GLY A 235 6.23 -19.31 0.54
N HIS A 236 7.06 -18.39 1.01
CA HIS A 236 6.64 -17.32 1.93
C HIS A 236 5.68 -16.33 1.24
N LEU A 237 5.16 -15.40 2.03
CA LEU A 237 4.34 -14.29 1.52
C LEU A 237 5.06 -13.58 0.37
N SER A 238 4.37 -13.37 -0.75
CA SER A 238 4.99 -12.84 -1.98
C SER A 238 5.54 -11.42 -1.81
N LYS A 239 4.92 -10.63 -0.95
CA LYS A 239 5.24 -9.21 -0.66
C LYS A 239 5.31 -8.32 -1.92
N ARG A 240 4.80 -8.79 -3.06
CA ARG A 240 4.69 -8.00 -4.30
C ARG A 240 3.59 -6.95 -4.15
N GLY A 241 3.70 -5.86 -4.92
CA GLY A 241 2.69 -4.80 -4.93
C GLY A 241 2.81 -3.79 -3.80
N ASP A 242 1.71 -3.13 -3.46
CA ASP A 242 1.69 -1.99 -2.56
C ASP A 242 1.99 -2.38 -1.09
N PRO A 243 3.16 -1.99 -0.54
CA PRO A 243 3.51 -2.31 0.84
C PRO A 243 2.69 -1.51 1.85
N TYR A 244 2.20 -0.32 1.50
CA TYR A 244 1.43 0.52 2.41
C TYR A 244 0.07 -0.10 2.72
N LEU A 245 -0.70 -0.45 1.69
CA LEU A 245 -2.00 -1.13 1.87
C LEU A 245 -1.86 -2.48 2.55
N ARG A 246 -0.84 -3.25 2.18
CA ARG A 246 -0.54 -4.52 2.85
C ARG A 246 -0.29 -4.32 4.34
N THR A 247 0.50 -3.31 4.72
CA THR A 247 0.79 -2.99 6.12
C THR A 247 -0.47 -2.61 6.88
N LEU A 248 -1.32 -1.75 6.31
CA LEU A 248 -2.58 -1.35 6.94
C LEU A 248 -3.51 -2.55 7.18
N LEU A 249 -3.66 -3.45 6.20
CA LEU A 249 -4.49 -4.64 6.33
C LEU A 249 -3.92 -5.64 7.34
N ILE A 250 -2.60 -5.82 7.39
CA ILE A 250 -1.95 -6.69 8.38
C ILE A 250 -2.13 -6.14 9.79
N HIS A 251 -1.95 -4.82 9.99
CA HIS A 251 -2.20 -4.20 11.30
C HIS A 251 -3.67 -4.28 11.70
N GLY A 252 -4.59 -4.07 10.77
CA GLY A 252 -6.02 -4.26 10.99
C GLY A 252 -6.37 -5.70 11.39
N ALA A 253 -5.80 -6.68 10.70
CA ALA A 253 -5.99 -8.09 11.02
C ALA A 253 -5.44 -8.46 12.41
N ARG A 254 -4.27 -7.94 12.78
CA ARG A 254 -3.72 -8.10 14.14
C ARG A 254 -4.63 -7.50 15.20
N SER A 255 -5.15 -6.30 14.96
CA SER A 255 -6.09 -5.65 15.87
C SER A 255 -7.37 -6.46 16.06
N VAL A 256 -7.92 -7.03 14.99
CA VAL A 256 -9.10 -7.91 15.08
C VAL A 256 -8.78 -9.13 15.93
N ILE A 257 -7.66 -9.83 15.69
CA ILE A 257 -7.28 -11.03 16.45
C ILE A 257 -7.06 -10.69 17.94
N ALA A 258 -6.49 -9.51 18.23
CA ALA A 258 -6.20 -9.13 19.62
C ALA A 258 -7.44 -8.65 20.41
N HIS A 259 -8.48 -8.10 19.73
CA HIS A 259 -9.56 -7.37 20.41
C HIS A 259 -10.96 -7.89 20.05
N ALA A 260 -11.10 -8.89 19.18
CA ALA A 260 -12.42 -9.42 18.82
C ALA A 260 -13.08 -10.09 20.03
N LYS A 261 -14.29 -9.63 20.39
CA LYS A 261 -15.10 -10.28 21.44
C LYS A 261 -15.57 -11.66 21.03
N VAL A 262 -15.90 -11.83 19.75
CA VAL A 262 -16.29 -13.11 19.15
C VAL A 262 -15.42 -13.33 17.92
N MET A 263 -14.64 -14.40 17.94
CA MET A 263 -13.77 -14.74 16.83
C MET A 263 -14.49 -15.66 15.84
N PRO A 264 -14.37 -15.41 14.52
CA PRO A 264 -14.95 -16.34 13.54
C PRO A 264 -14.34 -17.75 13.68
N VAL A 265 -15.18 -18.77 13.64
CA VAL A 265 -14.78 -20.19 13.86
C VAL A 265 -13.60 -20.62 12.99
N TRP A 266 -13.60 -20.23 11.69
CA TRP A 266 -12.49 -20.55 10.78
C TRP A 266 -11.15 -19.96 11.22
N LEU A 267 -11.18 -18.75 11.83
CA LEU A 267 -9.97 -18.04 12.27
C LEU A 267 -9.44 -18.66 13.56
N GLU A 268 -10.33 -19.02 14.47
CA GLU A 268 -9.99 -19.75 15.70
C GLU A 268 -9.36 -21.10 15.38
N GLN A 269 -9.96 -21.89 14.49
CA GLN A 269 -9.41 -23.15 14.02
C GLN A 269 -8.04 -22.99 13.34
N LEU A 270 -7.84 -21.89 12.60
CA LEU A 270 -6.56 -21.59 11.98
C LEU A 270 -5.48 -21.27 13.01
N LEU A 271 -5.80 -20.48 14.04
CA LEU A 271 -4.89 -20.11 15.13
C LEU A 271 -4.46 -21.33 15.97
N ARG A 272 -5.32 -22.35 16.12
CA ARG A 272 -4.99 -23.60 16.83
C ARG A 272 -3.93 -24.44 16.11
N ARG A 273 -3.84 -24.37 14.77
CA ARG A 273 -2.99 -25.25 13.95
C ARG A 273 -1.88 -24.56 13.18
N ARG A 274 -1.83 -23.22 13.17
CA ARG A 274 -0.83 -22.44 12.44
C ARG A 274 -0.29 -21.30 13.30
N PRO A 275 0.96 -20.86 13.06
CA PRO A 275 1.53 -19.70 13.75
C PRO A 275 0.65 -18.46 13.60
N PRO A 276 0.57 -17.58 14.61
CA PRO A 276 -0.30 -16.40 14.61
C PRO A 276 -0.14 -15.50 13.38
N ASN A 277 1.09 -15.32 12.90
CA ASN A 277 1.33 -14.48 11.71
C ASN A 277 0.71 -15.07 10.42
N VAL A 278 0.54 -16.39 10.33
CA VAL A 278 -0.17 -17.02 9.19
C VAL A 278 -1.65 -16.67 9.24
N ALA A 279 -2.27 -16.74 10.43
CA ALA A 279 -3.67 -16.37 10.63
C ALA A 279 -3.90 -14.87 10.36
N VAL A 280 -2.98 -13.99 10.79
CA VAL A 280 -3.00 -12.56 10.48
C VAL A 280 -3.02 -12.31 8.96
N VAL A 281 -2.13 -12.96 8.22
CA VAL A 281 -2.06 -12.80 6.75
C VAL A 281 -3.30 -13.35 6.08
N ALA A 282 -3.83 -14.49 6.53
CA ALA A 282 -5.07 -15.07 6.00
C ALA A 282 -6.26 -14.14 6.22
N LEU A 283 -6.37 -13.53 7.41
CA LEU A 283 -7.39 -12.52 7.68
C LEU A 283 -7.21 -11.26 6.83
N ALA A 284 -6.00 -10.74 6.71
CA ALA A 284 -5.71 -9.59 5.86
C ALA A 284 -6.07 -9.85 4.39
N ASN A 285 -5.77 -11.05 3.87
CA ASN A 285 -6.22 -11.48 2.54
C ASN A 285 -7.75 -11.50 2.42
N LYS A 286 -8.45 -12.05 3.43
CA LYS A 286 -9.92 -12.04 3.45
C LYS A 286 -10.47 -10.62 3.47
N MET A 287 -9.90 -9.72 4.28
CA MET A 287 -10.28 -8.30 4.33
C MET A 287 -10.10 -7.63 2.97
N ALA A 288 -8.97 -7.84 2.28
CA ALA A 288 -8.75 -7.30 0.93
C ALA A 288 -9.80 -7.79 -0.06
N ARG A 289 -10.11 -9.09 -0.04
CA ARG A 289 -11.14 -9.68 -0.91
C ARG A 289 -12.53 -9.15 -0.61
N THR A 290 -12.87 -8.99 0.66
CA THR A 290 -14.14 -8.38 1.09
C THR A 290 -14.22 -6.93 0.63
N ALA A 291 -13.16 -6.13 0.82
CA ALA A 291 -13.12 -4.75 0.35
C ALA A 291 -13.37 -4.64 -1.16
N TRP A 292 -12.71 -5.47 -1.95
CA TRP A 292 -12.97 -5.53 -3.39
C TRP A 292 -14.43 -5.88 -3.70
N ALA A 293 -14.98 -6.89 -3.05
CA ALA A 293 -16.36 -7.35 -3.31
C ALA A 293 -17.42 -6.30 -2.96
N LEU A 294 -17.21 -5.55 -1.87
CA LEU A 294 -18.10 -4.46 -1.48
C LEU A 294 -18.10 -3.35 -2.53
N VAL A 295 -16.92 -2.95 -3.02
CA VAL A 295 -16.79 -1.89 -4.03
C VAL A 295 -17.27 -2.36 -5.40
N ALA A 296 -16.82 -3.53 -5.85
CA ALA A 296 -17.14 -4.05 -7.20
C ALA A 296 -18.65 -4.36 -7.39
N HIS A 297 -19.35 -4.68 -6.31
CA HIS A 297 -20.77 -5.05 -6.37
C HIS A 297 -21.70 -4.05 -5.69
N GLY A 298 -21.19 -2.92 -5.21
CA GLY A 298 -21.99 -1.90 -4.52
C GLY A 298 -22.73 -2.43 -3.28
N ARG A 299 -22.10 -3.35 -2.52
CA ARG A 299 -22.73 -4.06 -1.40
C ARG A 299 -22.38 -3.43 -0.06
N VAL A 300 -23.24 -3.63 0.92
CA VAL A 300 -23.00 -3.31 2.33
C VAL A 300 -22.37 -4.51 3.03
N TYR A 301 -21.49 -4.25 4.00
CA TYR A 301 -20.86 -5.31 4.78
C TYR A 301 -21.89 -6.04 5.64
N ARG A 302 -21.84 -7.38 5.60
CA ARG A 302 -22.65 -8.26 6.46
C ARG A 302 -21.72 -9.29 7.10
N SER A 303 -21.67 -9.34 8.43
CA SER A 303 -20.80 -10.25 9.19
C SER A 303 -21.12 -11.73 8.91
N GLU A 304 -22.38 -12.05 8.63
CA GLU A 304 -22.89 -13.40 8.41
C GLU A 304 -22.78 -13.87 6.96
N TRP A 305 -22.23 -13.04 6.06
CA TRP A 305 -22.11 -13.41 4.66
C TRP A 305 -21.22 -14.61 4.45
N LYS A 306 -21.82 -15.70 3.97
CA LYS A 306 -21.10 -16.89 3.48
C LYS A 306 -20.98 -16.79 1.96
N SER A 307 -19.74 -16.88 1.42
CA SER A 307 -19.52 -16.93 -0.02
C SER A 307 -20.11 -18.23 -0.56
N THR A 308 -20.97 -18.15 -1.58
CA THR A 308 -21.39 -19.33 -2.34
C THR A 308 -20.16 -19.91 -3.05
N PRO A 309 -19.85 -21.21 -2.90
CA PRO A 309 -18.79 -21.83 -3.69
C PRO A 309 -19.11 -21.68 -5.18
N PRO A 310 -18.09 -21.53 -6.05
CA PRO A 310 -18.33 -21.49 -7.49
C PRO A 310 -19.07 -22.76 -7.89
N SER A 311 -20.16 -22.61 -8.63
CA SER A 311 -20.89 -23.71 -9.24
C SER A 311 -19.92 -24.48 -10.15
N GLY A 312 -19.50 -25.67 -9.75
CA GLY A 312 -18.56 -26.52 -10.51
C GLY A 312 -17.48 -27.25 -9.70
N CYS A 313 -17.32 -26.97 -8.40
CA CYS A 313 -16.26 -27.62 -7.60
C CYS A 313 -16.78 -28.73 -6.64
N GLY A 314 -17.95 -29.28 -6.91
CA GLY A 314 -18.64 -30.18 -5.98
C GLY A 314 -18.86 -31.63 -6.45
N ALA A 315 -18.23 -32.10 -7.54
CA ALA A 315 -18.57 -33.42 -8.09
C ALA A 315 -17.42 -34.44 -8.21
N GLN A 316 -16.21 -34.15 -7.72
CA GLN A 316 -15.08 -35.09 -7.87
C GLN A 316 -14.34 -35.49 -6.59
N ALA A 317 -14.88 -35.22 -5.40
CA ALA A 317 -14.20 -35.55 -4.13
C ALA A 317 -14.91 -36.69 -3.34
N GLN A 318 -15.75 -37.53 -3.97
CA GLN A 318 -16.39 -38.67 -3.32
C GLN A 318 -16.21 -40.03 -4.06
N ALA A 319 -15.17 -40.12 -4.90
CA ALA A 319 -14.83 -41.45 -5.49
C ALA A 319 -13.31 -41.55 -5.63
N ALA A 320 -12.61 -41.83 -4.54
CA ALA A 320 -11.35 -42.58 -4.47
C ALA A 320 -11.00 -42.81 -2.97
#